data_73e6053018d27bd17c7d7c173266897b
#
_entry.id   73e6053018d27bd17c7d7c173266897b
#
_cell.length_a   1.000
_cell.length_b   1.000
_cell.length_c   1.000
_cell.angle_alpha   90.00
_cell.angle_beta   90.00
_cell.angle_gamma   90.00
#
_symmetry.space_group_name_H-M   'P 1'
#
loop_
_entity.id
_entity.type
_entity.pdbx_description
1 polymer ?
#
loop_
_entity_poly.entity_id
_entity_poly.type
_entity_poly.pdbx_seq_one_letter_code
_entity_poly.pdbx_strand_id
1 'polypeptide(L)'
;MSDVGLIIGALALKKVLGPAAEELGRDLKDLYKVGWEKLLASAYRKLKNPDDGKQANLRVAQDVLWNGALTNDEVCAEYFGGILASSRSEDGKDDSNIQYSSAIRSLSSSQLRLHYLIYNVFNKMLVTKQAKINVAQGDEIQAHSIWLSATELMETYQINVDIDFNGLYKQGLVYEYKWDTLATAPVHFGMAKPTTFGVTLYAAAHNRMSEWRQYPSLDFGDFESIPTPQLFGATLDELKQAHNRADT
;
A
#
# COMPACT_ATOMS: atom_id res chain seq x y z
N MET A 1 8.81 28.34 -2.45
CA MET A 1 9.23 26.93 -2.26
C MET A 1 10.72 26.93 -2.04
N SER A 2 11.19 26.33 -0.96
CA SER A 2 12.59 26.44 -0.52
C SER A 2 13.49 25.57 -1.41
N ASP A 3 14.68 26.08 -1.74
CA ASP A 3 15.75 25.36 -2.46
C ASP A 3 16.07 23.99 -1.86
N VAL A 4 15.77 23.78 -0.58
CA VAL A 4 15.94 22.52 0.16
C VAL A 4 15.04 21.39 -0.40
N GLY A 5 13.79 21.66 -0.76
CA GLY A 5 12.89 20.65 -1.35
C GLY A 5 13.37 20.16 -2.72
N LEU A 6 13.91 21.06 -3.53
CA LEU A 6 14.49 20.73 -4.86
C LEU A 6 15.79 19.90 -4.73
N ILE A 7 16.59 20.16 -3.72
CA ILE A 7 17.84 19.43 -3.47
C ILE A 7 17.53 18.00 -2.96
N ILE A 8 16.55 17.86 -2.07
CA ILE A 8 16.11 16.54 -1.59
C ILE A 8 15.53 15.72 -2.74
N GLY A 9 14.68 16.31 -3.59
CA GLY A 9 14.12 15.64 -4.75
C GLY A 9 15.19 15.16 -5.75
N ALA A 10 16.18 16.00 -6.05
CA ALA A 10 17.27 15.64 -6.97
C ALA A 10 18.20 14.56 -6.37
N LEU A 11 18.48 14.64 -5.07
CA LEU A 11 19.30 13.64 -4.38
C LEU A 11 18.55 12.30 -4.30
N ALA A 12 17.25 12.32 -3.96
CA ALA A 12 16.39 11.13 -3.95
C ALA A 12 16.33 10.48 -5.34
N LEU A 13 16.15 11.26 -6.41
CA LEU A 13 16.13 10.78 -7.78
C LEU A 13 17.43 10.00 -8.11
N LYS A 14 18.58 10.58 -7.84
CA LYS A 14 19.89 9.94 -8.09
C LYS A 14 20.08 8.67 -7.27
N LYS A 15 19.68 8.66 -5.99
CA LYS A 15 19.83 7.51 -5.09
C LYS A 15 18.86 6.38 -5.39
N VAL A 16 17.64 6.69 -5.85
CA VAL A 16 16.61 5.69 -6.17
C VAL A 16 16.81 5.11 -7.57
N LEU A 17 17.07 5.96 -8.57
CA LEU A 17 17.17 5.55 -9.98
C LEU A 17 18.58 5.20 -10.44
N GLY A 18 19.61 5.60 -9.69
CA GLY A 18 20.99 5.40 -10.10
C GLY A 18 21.35 6.20 -11.37
N PRO A 19 22.23 5.67 -12.26
CA PRO A 19 22.65 6.37 -13.47
C PRO A 19 21.53 6.72 -14.44
N ALA A 20 20.43 5.98 -14.46
CA ALA A 20 19.26 6.26 -15.29
C ALA A 20 18.54 7.57 -14.94
N ALA A 21 18.83 8.14 -13.75
CA ALA A 21 18.22 9.40 -13.29
C ALA A 21 18.48 10.58 -14.23
N GLU A 22 19.64 10.64 -14.88
CA GLU A 22 20.03 11.77 -15.71
C GLU A 22 19.29 11.80 -17.05
N GLU A 23 18.92 10.65 -17.56
CA GLU A 23 18.22 10.51 -18.84
C GLU A 23 16.71 10.80 -18.70
N LEU A 24 16.08 10.24 -17.66
CA LEU A 24 14.69 10.48 -17.31
C LEU A 24 14.42 11.87 -16.74
N GLY A 25 15.39 12.44 -16.02
CA GLY A 25 15.20 13.68 -15.26
C GLY A 25 15.04 14.93 -16.12
N ARG A 26 15.49 14.92 -17.38
CA ARG A 26 15.40 16.09 -18.26
C ARG A 26 13.99 16.33 -18.78
N ASP A 27 13.29 15.30 -19.18
CA ASP A 27 11.99 15.43 -19.87
C ASP A 27 10.79 15.54 -18.92
N LEU A 28 10.96 15.02 -17.70
CA LEU A 28 9.86 14.91 -16.72
C LEU A 28 9.86 16.05 -15.67
N LYS A 29 10.95 16.77 -15.52
CA LYS A 29 11.15 17.77 -14.45
C LYS A 29 10.18 18.95 -14.51
N ASP A 30 9.75 19.33 -15.70
CA ASP A 30 8.93 20.54 -15.90
C ASP A 30 7.41 20.26 -15.80
N LEU A 31 6.99 19.03 -15.95
CA LEU A 31 5.58 18.67 -16.03
C LEU A 31 4.89 18.37 -14.69
N TYR A 32 5.62 17.86 -13.68
CA TYR A 32 4.94 17.28 -12.50
C TYR A 32 5.66 17.48 -11.15
N LYS A 33 6.13 18.67 -10.85
CA LYS A 33 6.97 18.95 -9.67
C LYS A 33 6.46 18.42 -8.33
N VAL A 34 5.20 18.60 -8.00
CA VAL A 34 4.68 18.32 -6.65
C VAL A 34 4.46 16.84 -6.39
N GLY A 35 3.86 16.12 -7.32
CA GLY A 35 3.61 14.67 -7.18
C GLY A 35 4.92 13.87 -7.17
N TRP A 36 5.91 14.31 -7.93
CA TRP A 36 7.24 13.72 -7.96
C TRP A 36 8.00 13.84 -6.65
N GLU A 37 7.96 15.03 -6.04
CA GLU A 37 8.62 15.28 -4.77
C GLU A 37 8.10 14.36 -3.70
N LYS A 38 6.77 14.17 -3.59
CA LYS A 38 6.14 13.26 -2.65
C LYS A 38 6.52 11.80 -2.90
N LEU A 39 6.43 11.37 -4.15
CA LEU A 39 6.74 10.00 -4.55
C LEU A 39 8.20 9.64 -4.28
N LEU A 40 9.12 10.50 -4.71
CA LEU A 40 10.56 10.29 -4.51
C LEU A 40 10.95 10.38 -3.03
N ALA A 41 10.33 11.27 -2.26
CA ALA A 41 10.52 11.33 -0.82
C ALA A 41 10.05 10.03 -0.14
N SER A 42 8.87 9.50 -0.53
CA SER A 42 8.40 8.22 -0.05
C SER A 42 9.34 7.07 -0.42
N ALA A 43 9.79 7.00 -1.68
CA ALA A 43 10.76 6.00 -2.12
C ALA A 43 12.05 6.08 -1.31
N TYR A 44 12.59 7.27 -1.11
CA TYR A 44 13.84 7.47 -0.39
C TYR A 44 13.74 7.07 1.09
N ARG A 45 12.66 7.44 1.79
CA ARG A 45 12.42 7.03 3.19
C ARG A 45 12.41 5.51 3.38
N LYS A 46 11.94 4.78 2.38
CA LYS A 46 11.84 3.31 2.42
C LYS A 46 13.15 2.59 2.11
N LEU A 47 14.20 3.31 1.70
CA LEU A 47 15.51 2.71 1.47
C LEU A 47 16.25 2.50 2.79
N LYS A 48 16.61 1.24 3.11
CA LYS A 48 17.45 0.90 4.27
C LYS A 48 18.86 1.47 4.12
N ASN A 49 19.41 1.41 2.91
CA ASN A 49 20.71 1.99 2.57
C ASN A 49 20.64 2.64 1.18
N PRO A 50 20.57 3.97 1.10
CA PRO A 50 20.54 4.67 -0.19
C PRO A 50 21.83 4.55 -1.01
N ASP A 51 22.94 4.20 -0.34
CA ASP A 51 24.28 4.10 -0.95
C ASP A 51 24.70 2.64 -1.20
N ASP A 52 23.76 1.72 -1.34
CA ASP A 52 23.99 0.29 -1.59
C ASP A 52 24.42 -0.05 -3.04
N GLY A 53 24.55 0.94 -3.91
CA GLY A 53 24.90 0.79 -5.32
C GLY A 53 23.78 0.23 -6.21
N LYS A 54 22.64 -0.14 -5.66
CA LYS A 54 21.49 -0.65 -6.43
C LYS A 54 20.80 0.46 -7.20
N GLN A 55 20.19 0.09 -8.31
CA GLN A 55 19.47 0.98 -9.20
C GLN A 55 18.08 0.42 -9.51
N ALA A 56 17.10 1.30 -9.69
CA ALA A 56 15.77 0.90 -10.06
C ALA A 56 15.74 0.38 -11.51
N ASN A 57 14.87 -0.59 -11.76
CA ASN A 57 14.59 -1.01 -13.13
C ASN A 57 13.99 0.14 -13.93
N LEU A 58 14.54 0.42 -15.11
CA LEU A 58 14.15 1.59 -15.91
C LEU A 58 12.67 1.54 -16.34
N ARG A 59 12.17 0.35 -16.72
CA ARG A 59 10.78 0.15 -17.13
C ARG A 59 9.81 0.40 -15.99
N VAL A 60 10.12 -0.12 -14.78
CA VAL A 60 9.31 0.13 -13.58
C VAL A 60 9.39 1.59 -13.19
N ALA A 61 10.58 2.19 -13.21
CA ALA A 61 10.79 3.60 -12.89
C ALA A 61 10.00 4.52 -13.83
N GLN A 62 10.03 4.27 -15.13
CA GLN A 62 9.25 5.04 -16.10
C GLN A 62 7.75 4.94 -15.83
N ASP A 63 7.23 3.72 -15.62
CA ASP A 63 5.80 3.51 -15.37
C ASP A 63 5.34 4.17 -14.05
N VAL A 64 6.12 4.01 -12.99
CA VAL A 64 5.86 4.61 -11.67
C VAL A 64 5.91 6.14 -11.71
N LEU A 65 6.95 6.70 -12.30
CA LEU A 65 7.12 8.16 -12.35
C LEU A 65 6.06 8.82 -13.22
N TRP A 66 5.74 8.21 -14.37
CA TRP A 66 4.72 8.76 -15.27
C TRP A 66 3.32 8.75 -14.64
N ASN A 67 2.94 7.68 -13.96
CA ASN A 67 1.61 7.54 -13.38
C ASN A 67 1.51 8.16 -11.98
N GLY A 68 2.54 8.00 -11.15
CA GLY A 68 2.54 8.49 -9.77
C GLY A 68 2.67 10.01 -9.65
N ALA A 69 3.31 10.67 -10.62
CA ALA A 69 3.43 12.12 -10.62
C ALA A 69 2.11 12.88 -10.85
N LEU A 70 1.10 12.21 -11.40
CA LEU A 70 -0.22 12.79 -11.67
C LEU A 70 -1.12 12.85 -10.44
N THR A 71 -0.70 12.30 -9.32
CA THR A 71 -1.50 12.26 -8.09
C THR A 71 -0.91 13.15 -7.00
N ASN A 72 -1.79 13.89 -6.31
CA ASN A 72 -1.46 14.62 -5.08
C ASN A 72 -1.82 13.83 -3.82
N ASP A 73 -2.37 12.63 -3.96
CA ASP A 73 -2.80 11.80 -2.85
C ASP A 73 -1.60 11.12 -2.18
N GLU A 74 -1.54 11.20 -0.85
CA GLU A 74 -0.45 10.65 -0.04
C GLU A 74 -0.37 9.12 -0.16
N VAL A 75 -1.51 8.41 -0.20
CA VAL A 75 -1.52 6.96 -0.33
C VAL A 75 -0.94 6.52 -1.67
N CYS A 76 -1.25 7.23 -2.74
CA CYS A 76 -0.67 6.97 -4.06
C CYS A 76 0.84 7.17 -4.04
N ALA A 77 1.33 8.25 -3.43
CA ALA A 77 2.77 8.51 -3.30
C ALA A 77 3.46 7.41 -2.48
N GLU A 78 2.83 6.88 -1.42
CA GLU A 78 3.34 5.78 -0.62
C GLU A 78 3.46 4.48 -1.45
N TYR A 79 2.43 4.13 -2.23
CA TYR A 79 2.46 2.93 -3.08
C TYR A 79 3.47 3.04 -4.20
N PHE A 80 3.41 4.08 -5.00
CA PHE A 80 4.34 4.28 -6.11
C PHE A 80 5.79 4.41 -5.63
N GLY A 81 6.03 5.14 -4.55
CA GLY A 81 7.36 5.27 -3.95
C GLY A 81 7.91 3.94 -3.44
N GLY A 82 7.07 3.13 -2.78
CA GLY A 82 7.46 1.80 -2.31
C GLY A 82 7.81 0.85 -3.46
N ILE A 83 7.00 0.81 -4.52
CA ILE A 83 7.25 -0.01 -5.70
C ILE A 83 8.53 0.44 -6.40
N LEU A 84 8.78 1.74 -6.51
CA LEU A 84 10.03 2.25 -7.07
C LEU A 84 11.24 1.80 -6.24
N ALA A 85 11.16 1.95 -4.91
CA ALA A 85 12.22 1.52 -4.00
C ALA A 85 12.47 0.00 -4.08
N SER A 86 11.40 -0.81 -4.14
CA SER A 86 11.50 -2.28 -4.20
C SER A 86 11.93 -2.83 -5.56
N SER A 87 11.92 -2.02 -6.63
CA SER A 87 12.40 -2.40 -7.96
C SER A 87 13.92 -2.29 -8.14
N ARG A 88 14.64 -1.90 -7.07
CA ARG A 88 16.09 -1.72 -7.14
C ARG A 88 16.81 -3.08 -7.04
N SER A 89 17.71 -3.34 -7.99
CA SER A 89 18.60 -4.48 -8.01
C SER A 89 20.04 -4.04 -8.33
N GLU A 90 21.02 -4.94 -8.16
CA GLU A 90 22.43 -4.63 -8.42
C GLU A 90 22.68 -4.22 -9.89
N ASP A 91 21.99 -4.87 -10.82
CA ASP A 91 22.12 -4.63 -12.26
C ASP A 91 20.96 -3.81 -12.87
N GLY A 92 19.97 -3.42 -12.09
CA GLY A 92 18.79 -2.67 -12.54
C GLY A 92 17.86 -3.43 -13.50
N LYS A 93 17.99 -4.77 -13.61
CA LYS A 93 17.22 -5.56 -14.59
C LYS A 93 15.98 -6.23 -14.03
N ASP A 94 15.79 -6.27 -12.73
CA ASP A 94 14.60 -6.88 -12.13
C ASP A 94 13.35 -6.02 -12.40
N ASP A 95 12.51 -6.48 -13.31
CA ASP A 95 11.22 -5.85 -13.66
C ASP A 95 10.01 -6.54 -13.03
N SER A 96 10.21 -7.44 -12.06
CA SER A 96 9.12 -8.19 -11.41
C SER A 96 8.05 -7.30 -10.79
N ASN A 97 8.41 -6.07 -10.40
CA ASN A 97 7.49 -5.08 -9.83
C ASN A 97 6.55 -4.41 -10.85
N ILE A 98 6.68 -4.68 -12.16
CA ILE A 98 5.80 -4.08 -13.18
C ILE A 98 4.34 -4.50 -12.98
N GLN A 99 4.09 -5.70 -12.48
CA GLN A 99 2.74 -6.15 -12.15
C GLN A 99 2.08 -5.30 -11.06
N TYR A 100 2.85 -4.84 -10.08
CA TYR A 100 2.35 -4.00 -8.99
C TYR A 100 2.09 -2.57 -9.45
N SER A 101 2.97 -1.97 -10.25
CA SER A 101 2.72 -0.66 -10.84
C SER A 101 1.48 -0.68 -11.75
N SER A 102 1.28 -1.76 -12.49
CA SER A 102 0.08 -1.95 -13.32
C SER A 102 -1.20 -2.06 -12.48
N ALA A 103 -1.14 -2.79 -11.35
CA ALA A 103 -2.28 -2.93 -10.45
C ALA A 103 -2.66 -1.57 -9.83
N ILE A 104 -1.71 -0.83 -9.25
CA ILE A 104 -2.01 0.45 -8.60
C ILE A 104 -2.47 1.52 -9.58
N ARG A 105 -1.99 1.51 -10.83
CA ARG A 105 -2.44 2.42 -11.87
C ARG A 105 -3.92 2.28 -12.22
N SER A 106 -4.48 1.09 -12.04
CA SER A 106 -5.90 0.80 -12.32
C SER A 106 -6.83 1.08 -11.14
N LEU A 107 -6.28 1.51 -10.00
CA LEU A 107 -7.02 1.79 -8.78
C LEU A 107 -7.15 3.30 -8.52
N SER A 108 -8.28 3.71 -7.96
CA SER A 108 -8.44 5.05 -7.41
C SER A 108 -7.64 5.20 -6.10
N SER A 109 -7.42 6.43 -5.66
CA SER A 109 -6.78 6.70 -4.36
C SER A 109 -7.58 6.13 -3.19
N SER A 110 -8.92 6.15 -3.24
CA SER A 110 -9.77 5.51 -2.23
C SER A 110 -9.60 3.98 -2.21
N GLN A 111 -9.48 3.34 -3.37
CA GLN A 111 -9.20 1.91 -3.48
C GLN A 111 -7.81 1.54 -2.96
N LEU A 112 -6.79 2.33 -3.26
CA LEU A 112 -5.45 2.13 -2.69
C LEU A 112 -5.45 2.30 -1.17
N ARG A 113 -6.20 3.29 -0.66
CA ARG A 113 -6.38 3.50 0.78
C ARG A 113 -7.09 2.31 1.42
N LEU A 114 -8.17 1.82 0.83
CA LEU A 114 -8.87 0.62 1.32
C LEU A 114 -7.95 -0.61 1.32
N HIS A 115 -7.16 -0.82 0.26
CA HIS A 115 -6.17 -1.89 0.22
C HIS A 115 -5.17 -1.76 1.39
N TYR A 116 -4.61 -0.56 1.60
CA TYR A 116 -3.70 -0.32 2.71
C TYR A 116 -4.36 -0.66 4.06
N LEU A 117 -5.56 -0.17 4.34
CA LEU A 117 -6.26 -0.41 5.60
C LEU A 117 -6.52 -1.90 5.85
N ILE A 118 -6.98 -2.63 4.84
CA ILE A 118 -7.21 -4.08 4.93
C ILE A 118 -5.91 -4.81 5.29
N TYR A 119 -4.83 -4.56 4.56
CA TYR A 119 -3.58 -5.29 4.75
C TYR A 119 -2.78 -4.82 5.97
N ASN A 120 -2.88 -3.56 6.36
CA ASN A 120 -2.32 -3.06 7.59
C ASN A 120 -2.97 -3.73 8.83
N VAL A 121 -4.30 -3.73 8.88
CA VAL A 121 -5.06 -4.39 9.95
C VAL A 121 -4.78 -5.89 9.96
N PHE A 122 -4.77 -6.54 8.79
CA PHE A 122 -4.49 -7.97 8.69
C PHE A 122 -3.09 -8.32 9.22
N ASN A 123 -2.06 -7.56 8.84
CA ASN A 123 -0.71 -7.73 9.36
C ASN A 123 -0.67 -7.62 10.89
N LYS A 124 -1.22 -6.54 11.45
CA LYS A 124 -1.27 -6.32 12.91
C LYS A 124 -2.02 -7.44 13.64
N MET A 125 -3.14 -7.89 13.09
CA MET A 125 -3.90 -9.01 13.67
C MET A 125 -3.09 -10.30 13.70
N LEU A 126 -2.40 -10.66 12.60
CA LEU A 126 -1.59 -11.87 12.52
C LEU A 126 -0.41 -11.82 13.49
N VAL A 127 0.31 -10.69 13.53
CA VAL A 127 1.45 -10.48 14.43
C VAL A 127 1.01 -10.54 15.89
N THR A 128 -0.08 -9.87 16.25
CA THR A 128 -0.61 -9.86 17.63
C THR A 128 -1.06 -11.24 18.08
N LYS A 129 -1.73 -12.00 17.18
CA LYS A 129 -2.21 -13.36 17.47
C LYS A 129 -1.11 -14.43 17.30
N GLN A 130 0.10 -14.05 16.90
CA GLN A 130 1.21 -14.96 16.58
C GLN A 130 0.76 -16.06 15.60
N ALA A 131 -0.02 -15.68 14.59
CA ALA A 131 -0.65 -16.62 13.69
C ALA A 131 0.38 -17.37 12.84
N LYS A 132 0.21 -18.69 12.75
CA LYS A 132 1.05 -19.56 11.94
C LYS A 132 0.33 -19.89 10.63
N ILE A 133 0.42 -18.98 9.66
CA ILE A 133 -0.15 -19.17 8.32
C ILE A 133 0.93 -19.03 7.25
N ASN A 134 0.78 -19.73 6.16
CA ASN A 134 1.60 -19.55 4.98
C ASN A 134 0.90 -18.62 3.98
N VAL A 135 1.26 -17.36 3.95
CA VAL A 135 0.65 -16.36 3.05
C VAL A 135 0.92 -16.62 1.57
N ALA A 136 1.77 -17.58 1.23
CA ALA A 136 1.97 -18.04 -0.15
C ALA A 136 0.91 -19.10 -0.57
N GLN A 137 0.14 -19.64 0.37
CA GLN A 137 -0.92 -20.61 0.13
C GLN A 137 -2.27 -19.86 0.07
N GLY A 138 -2.91 -19.90 -1.10
CA GLY A 138 -4.17 -19.16 -1.32
C GLY A 138 -5.30 -19.59 -0.39
N ASP A 139 -5.44 -20.87 -0.15
CA ASP A 139 -6.45 -21.46 0.76
C ASP A 139 -6.22 -21.06 2.23
N GLU A 140 -4.97 -21.07 2.70
CA GLU A 140 -4.64 -20.64 4.06
C GLU A 140 -4.98 -19.16 4.28
N ILE A 141 -4.58 -18.28 3.35
CA ILE A 141 -4.82 -16.85 3.50
C ILE A 141 -6.31 -16.50 3.36
N GLN A 142 -7.03 -17.15 2.44
CA GLN A 142 -8.46 -16.94 2.20
C GLN A 142 -9.36 -17.50 3.32
N ALA A 143 -8.82 -18.34 4.21
CA ALA A 143 -9.53 -18.79 5.41
C ALA A 143 -9.71 -17.65 6.44
N HIS A 144 -8.95 -16.56 6.30
CA HIS A 144 -9.05 -15.39 7.17
C HIS A 144 -9.97 -14.33 6.61
N SER A 145 -10.62 -13.57 7.50
CA SER A 145 -11.45 -12.42 7.17
C SER A 145 -11.02 -11.22 7.99
N ILE A 146 -11.11 -10.06 7.38
CA ILE A 146 -10.91 -8.77 8.04
C ILE A 146 -12.25 -8.04 8.02
N TRP A 147 -12.71 -7.65 9.21
CA TRP A 147 -13.95 -6.93 9.43
C TRP A 147 -13.62 -5.51 9.86
N LEU A 148 -14.16 -4.53 9.17
CA LEU A 148 -13.91 -3.11 9.38
C LEU A 148 -15.24 -2.39 9.58
N SER A 149 -15.27 -1.33 10.38
CA SER A 149 -16.43 -0.46 10.46
C SER A 149 -16.63 0.29 9.14
N ALA A 150 -17.75 0.05 8.48
CA ALA A 150 -18.08 0.77 7.24
C ALA A 150 -18.31 2.27 7.50
N THR A 151 -18.83 2.63 8.66
CA THR A 151 -18.97 4.04 9.09
C THR A 151 -17.60 4.70 9.18
N GLU A 152 -16.64 4.08 9.86
CA GLU A 152 -15.28 4.61 9.96
C GLU A 152 -14.62 4.70 8.56
N LEU A 153 -14.81 3.69 7.70
CA LEU A 153 -14.31 3.71 6.32
C LEU A 153 -14.86 4.89 5.52
N MET A 154 -16.16 5.16 5.62
CA MET A 154 -16.82 6.24 4.88
C MET A 154 -16.46 7.63 5.44
N GLU A 155 -16.57 7.81 6.74
CA GLU A 155 -16.45 9.13 7.38
C GLU A 155 -14.99 9.58 7.56
N THR A 156 -14.12 8.66 8.00
CA THR A 156 -12.72 8.99 8.31
C THR A 156 -11.84 8.86 7.06
N TYR A 157 -12.04 7.80 6.28
CA TYR A 157 -11.14 7.48 5.16
C TYR A 157 -11.72 7.82 3.79
N GLN A 158 -12.98 8.29 3.72
CA GLN A 158 -13.67 8.68 2.49
C GLN A 158 -13.72 7.52 1.47
N ILE A 159 -13.92 6.30 1.96
CA ILE A 159 -14.06 5.07 1.17
C ILE A 159 -15.52 4.91 0.75
N ASN A 160 -15.76 4.69 -0.54
CA ASN A 160 -17.07 4.26 -1.02
C ASN A 160 -17.13 2.72 -0.97
N VAL A 161 -17.77 2.17 0.06
CA VAL A 161 -17.79 0.71 0.29
C VAL A 161 -18.41 -0.07 -0.87
N ASP A 162 -19.39 0.50 -1.58
CA ASP A 162 -20.05 -0.14 -2.73
C ASP A 162 -19.10 -0.34 -3.92
N ILE A 163 -18.23 0.64 -4.16
CA ILE A 163 -17.40 0.72 -5.34
C ILE A 163 -15.98 0.22 -5.06
N ASP A 164 -15.41 0.61 -3.92
CA ASP A 164 -13.98 0.41 -3.67
C ASP A 164 -13.63 -1.05 -3.37
N PHE A 165 -14.48 -1.77 -2.62
CA PHE A 165 -14.31 -3.22 -2.43
C PHE A 165 -14.40 -3.98 -3.77
N ASN A 166 -15.35 -3.60 -4.65
CA ASN A 166 -15.48 -4.21 -5.98
C ASN A 166 -14.23 -3.94 -6.85
N GLY A 167 -13.64 -2.75 -6.76
CA GLY A 167 -12.38 -2.42 -7.43
C GLY A 167 -11.24 -3.34 -7.02
N LEU A 168 -11.06 -3.56 -5.71
CA LEU A 168 -10.05 -4.48 -5.19
C LEU A 168 -10.29 -5.93 -5.61
N TYR A 169 -11.55 -6.37 -5.57
CA TYR A 169 -11.93 -7.71 -6.01
C TYR A 169 -11.60 -7.95 -7.48
N LYS A 170 -11.93 -7.01 -8.37
CA LYS A 170 -11.62 -7.09 -9.81
C LYS A 170 -10.11 -7.16 -10.09
N GLN A 171 -9.29 -6.54 -9.25
CA GLN A 171 -7.83 -6.60 -9.36
C GLN A 171 -7.20 -7.82 -8.67
N GLY A 172 -8.02 -8.71 -8.07
CA GLY A 172 -7.52 -9.88 -7.35
C GLY A 172 -6.80 -9.53 -6.04
N LEU A 173 -7.02 -8.33 -5.53
CA LEU A 173 -6.42 -7.85 -4.28
C LEU A 173 -7.21 -8.30 -3.05
N VAL A 174 -8.46 -8.67 -3.21
CA VAL A 174 -9.26 -9.41 -2.24
C VAL A 174 -9.95 -10.57 -2.96
N TYR A 175 -10.13 -11.69 -2.26
CA TYR A 175 -10.75 -12.90 -2.80
C TYR A 175 -12.28 -12.86 -2.69
N GLU A 176 -12.80 -12.30 -1.60
CA GLU A 176 -14.23 -12.14 -1.31
C GLU A 176 -14.40 -10.85 -0.53
N TYR A 177 -15.52 -10.20 -0.70
CA TYR A 177 -15.91 -9.06 0.12
C TYR A 177 -17.41 -9.06 0.38
N LYS A 178 -17.81 -8.45 1.49
CA LYS A 178 -19.22 -8.16 1.86
C LYS A 178 -19.28 -6.82 2.54
N TRP A 179 -20.39 -6.14 2.40
CA TRP A 179 -20.72 -5.00 3.24
C TRP A 179 -22.22 -5.04 3.52
N ASP A 180 -22.62 -4.68 4.73
CA ASP A 180 -24.01 -4.73 5.13
C ASP A 180 -24.24 -3.95 6.44
N THR A 181 -25.50 -3.79 6.79
CA THR A 181 -25.97 -3.27 8.07
C THR A 181 -26.63 -4.40 8.86
N LEU A 182 -26.17 -4.62 10.09
CA LEU A 182 -26.85 -5.56 10.95
C LEU A 182 -28.11 -4.95 11.53
N ALA A 183 -29.27 -5.51 11.19
CA ALA A 183 -30.57 -5.06 11.70
C ALA A 183 -30.70 -5.19 13.24
N THR A 184 -29.92 -6.07 13.88
CA THR A 184 -29.96 -6.33 15.33
C THR A 184 -28.98 -5.49 16.16
N ALA A 185 -28.03 -4.83 15.50
CA ALA A 185 -27.14 -3.83 16.08
C ALA A 185 -26.78 -2.87 14.95
N PRO A 186 -26.80 -1.53 15.16
CA PRO A 186 -26.53 -0.56 14.11
C PRO A 186 -25.04 -0.51 13.74
N VAL A 187 -24.45 -1.66 13.46
CA VAL A 187 -23.07 -1.78 13.03
C VAL A 187 -23.05 -1.99 11.52
N HIS A 188 -22.66 -0.95 10.82
CA HIS A 188 -22.33 -1.06 9.40
C HIS A 188 -20.92 -1.64 9.27
N PHE A 189 -20.76 -2.66 8.45
CA PHE A 189 -19.46 -3.32 8.28
C PHE A 189 -19.07 -3.51 6.82
N GLY A 190 -17.76 -3.49 6.57
CA GLY A 190 -17.12 -4.05 5.39
C GLY A 190 -16.27 -5.25 5.79
N MET A 191 -16.36 -6.34 5.05
CA MET A 191 -15.55 -7.54 5.24
C MET A 191 -14.79 -7.85 3.96
N ALA A 192 -13.51 -8.21 4.11
CA ALA A 192 -12.69 -8.72 3.02
C ALA A 192 -11.96 -9.99 3.42
N LYS A 193 -11.79 -10.90 2.44
CA LYS A 193 -10.83 -12.00 2.52
C LYS A 193 -9.60 -11.65 1.71
N PRO A 194 -8.40 -11.71 2.30
CA PRO A 194 -7.17 -11.30 1.64
C PRO A 194 -6.70 -12.31 0.57
N THR A 195 -5.76 -11.86 -0.27
CA THR A 195 -5.07 -12.70 -1.26
C THR A 195 -3.55 -12.60 -1.11
N THR A 196 -2.83 -13.60 -1.61
CA THR A 196 -1.37 -13.55 -1.70
C THR A 196 -0.90 -12.34 -2.54
N PHE A 197 -1.61 -12.01 -3.62
CA PHE A 197 -1.26 -10.85 -4.45
C PHE A 197 -1.42 -9.53 -3.69
N GLY A 198 -2.45 -9.39 -2.88
CA GLY A 198 -2.61 -8.23 -2.02
C GLY A 198 -1.52 -8.11 -0.95
N VAL A 199 -1.11 -9.23 -0.31
CA VAL A 199 0.04 -9.24 0.63
C VAL A 199 1.32 -8.80 -0.08
N THR A 200 1.60 -9.32 -1.27
CA THR A 200 2.83 -8.97 -2.01
C THR A 200 2.81 -7.52 -2.50
N LEU A 201 1.66 -7.00 -2.93
CA LEU A 201 1.52 -5.57 -3.24
C LEU A 201 1.77 -4.68 -2.00
N TYR A 202 1.21 -5.07 -0.84
CA TYR A 202 1.46 -4.37 0.42
C TYR A 202 2.95 -4.40 0.79
N ALA A 203 3.60 -5.55 0.66
CA ALA A 203 5.03 -5.70 0.90
C ALA A 203 5.88 -4.84 -0.07
N ALA A 204 5.52 -4.78 -1.35
CA ALA A 204 6.16 -3.92 -2.34
C ALA A 204 6.01 -2.43 -1.98
N ALA A 205 4.81 -2.01 -1.57
CA ALA A 205 4.54 -0.65 -1.12
C ALA A 205 5.38 -0.24 0.11
N HIS A 206 5.76 -1.17 0.96
CA HIS A 206 6.67 -0.97 2.11
C HIS A 206 8.16 -1.17 1.78
N ASN A 207 8.54 -1.47 0.53
CA ASN A 207 9.89 -1.89 0.13
C ASN A 207 10.40 -3.11 0.94
N ARG A 208 9.52 -4.08 1.19
CA ARG A 208 9.79 -5.27 2.01
C ARG A 208 9.48 -6.58 1.28
N MET A 209 9.65 -6.60 -0.05
CA MET A 209 9.40 -7.78 -0.88
C MET A 209 10.25 -9.00 -0.48
N SER A 210 11.46 -8.82 0.01
CA SER A 210 12.29 -9.93 0.51
C SER A 210 11.72 -10.56 1.79
N GLU A 211 10.82 -9.87 2.48
CA GLU A 211 10.27 -10.25 3.79
C GLU A 211 8.77 -10.63 3.70
N TRP A 212 8.16 -10.63 2.50
CA TRP A 212 6.71 -10.82 2.36
C TRP A 212 6.18 -12.13 2.97
N ARG A 213 7.01 -13.19 2.96
CA ARG A 213 6.64 -14.48 3.60
C ARG A 213 6.61 -14.40 5.13
N GLN A 214 7.28 -13.40 5.72
CA GLN A 214 7.29 -13.13 7.15
C GLN A 214 6.14 -12.21 7.57
N TYR A 215 5.28 -11.81 6.64
CA TYR A 215 4.12 -10.96 6.89
C TYR A 215 3.28 -11.38 8.11
N PRO A 216 3.07 -12.68 8.43
CA PRO A 216 2.31 -13.07 9.62
C PRO A 216 3.04 -12.83 10.95
N SER A 217 4.34 -12.66 10.93
CA SER A 217 5.18 -12.59 12.14
C SER A 217 5.98 -11.29 12.26
N LEU A 218 5.99 -10.46 11.22
CA LEU A 218 6.76 -9.23 11.14
C LEU A 218 5.83 -8.05 10.93
N ASP A 219 5.88 -7.07 11.83
CA ASP A 219 5.16 -5.81 11.65
C ASP A 219 5.81 -5.01 10.52
N PHE A 220 5.02 -4.70 9.49
CA PHE A 220 5.48 -3.93 8.33
C PHE A 220 5.44 -2.42 8.59
N GLY A 221 4.81 -1.99 9.69
CA GLY A 221 4.68 -0.58 10.07
C GLY A 221 3.53 0.13 9.35
N ASP A 222 3.39 1.41 9.69
CA ASP A 222 2.33 2.27 9.19
C ASP A 222 2.87 3.24 8.13
N PHE A 223 2.00 3.65 7.20
CA PHE A 223 2.23 4.86 6.41
C PHE A 223 1.98 6.08 7.31
N GLU A 224 2.92 7.02 7.33
CA GLU A 224 2.88 8.18 8.23
C GLU A 224 1.61 9.03 8.08
N SER A 225 1.05 9.08 6.88
CA SER A 225 -0.10 9.93 6.52
C SER A 225 -1.46 9.28 6.71
N ILE A 226 -1.52 7.97 7.02
CA ILE A 226 -2.77 7.22 7.09
C ILE A 226 -2.87 6.49 8.43
N PRO A 227 -3.73 6.94 9.34
CA PRO A 227 -3.90 6.29 10.63
C PRO A 227 -4.44 4.86 10.45
N THR A 228 -4.13 3.99 11.40
CA THR A 228 -4.72 2.65 11.45
C THR A 228 -6.19 2.76 11.88
N PRO A 229 -7.11 1.97 11.29
CA PRO A 229 -8.49 1.88 11.76
C PRO A 229 -8.56 1.50 13.23
N GLN A 230 -9.53 2.04 13.93
CA GLN A 230 -9.77 1.76 15.35
C GLN A 230 -10.78 0.62 15.53
N LEU A 231 -11.75 0.52 14.61
CA LEU A 231 -12.86 -0.41 14.69
C LEU A 231 -12.70 -1.54 13.68
N PHE A 232 -12.06 -2.63 14.12
CA PHE A 232 -11.83 -3.81 13.28
C PHE A 232 -11.85 -5.12 14.09
N GLY A 233 -11.92 -6.25 13.40
CA GLY A 233 -11.82 -7.59 13.98
C GLY A 233 -11.55 -8.67 12.94
N ALA A 234 -11.17 -9.88 13.39
CA ALA A 234 -11.09 -11.08 12.56
C ALA A 234 -12.47 -11.73 12.35
N THR A 235 -13.42 -11.37 13.20
CA THR A 235 -14.81 -11.83 13.14
C THR A 235 -15.75 -10.63 13.33
N LEU A 236 -17.00 -10.81 12.94
CA LEU A 236 -18.04 -9.81 13.18
C LEU A 236 -18.23 -9.54 14.69
N ASP A 237 -18.10 -10.55 15.53
CA ASP A 237 -18.27 -10.38 16.98
C ASP A 237 -17.11 -9.61 17.60
N GLU A 238 -15.87 -9.77 17.10
CA GLU A 238 -14.75 -8.93 17.50
C GLU A 238 -14.98 -7.45 17.09
N LEU A 239 -15.50 -7.20 15.89
CA LEU A 239 -15.86 -5.85 15.46
C LEU A 239 -16.94 -5.22 16.33
N LYS A 240 -17.99 -5.96 16.69
CA LYS A 240 -19.04 -5.49 17.62
C LYS A 240 -18.48 -5.14 19.00
N GLN A 241 -17.56 -5.97 19.51
CA GLN A 241 -16.89 -5.69 20.79
C GLN A 241 -16.02 -4.43 20.72
N ALA A 242 -15.36 -4.17 19.58
CA ALA A 242 -14.60 -2.94 19.37
C ALA A 242 -15.52 -1.70 19.40
N HIS A 243 -16.67 -1.75 18.73
CA HIS A 243 -17.68 -0.69 18.80
C HIS A 243 -18.17 -0.41 20.22
N ASN A 244 -18.56 -1.45 20.95
CA ASN A 244 -19.07 -1.29 22.32
C ASN A 244 -18.04 -0.67 23.29
N ARG A 245 -16.73 -0.86 23.03
CA ARG A 245 -15.66 -0.25 23.83
C ARG A 245 -15.41 1.23 23.47
N ALA A 246 -15.69 1.60 22.23
CA ALA A 246 -15.50 2.99 21.79
C ALA A 246 -16.63 3.91 22.26
N ASP A 247 -17.83 3.33 22.54
CA ASP A 247 -19.00 4.07 23.02
C ASP A 247 -19.02 4.24 24.56
N THR A 248 -18.05 3.68 25.29
CA THR A 248 -17.90 3.79 26.76
C THR A 248 -16.75 4.71 27.14
#